data_c4212dc80c989dbec28d48d264e84b49
#
_entry.id   c4212dc80c989dbec28d48d264e84b49
#
_cell.length_a   1.000
_cell.length_b   1.000
_cell.length_c   1.000
_cell.angle_alpha   90.00
_cell.angle_beta   90.00
_cell.angle_gamma   90.00
#
_symmetry.space_group_name_H-M   'P 1'
#
loop_
_entity.id
_entity.type
_entity.pdbx_description
1 polymer ?
#
loop_
_entity_poly.entity_id
_entity_poly.type
_entity_poly.pdbx_seq_one_letter_code
_entity_poly.pdbx_strand_id
1 'polypeptide(L)'
;MEKKHTISPWYSVPLLGVLFFHLLCESMVIPILAPTMATPISPAHDMLPGWSAEIHKFCYGVSLAVYPVAVFFCAPILGALSDKIGRKPVLIYALAGTIAGSILQGLGMEILSVCMFLLGRALVGATAGIDGAIQAALLDRCSSEKQKNFYLGATLLAMSVGFIAGPAFAALFINESSSQLTWSMPFFATAAAFVLMLAILVKSMPEKMRKIRGELAHFNWLAGLGDILTLRRSKKIRRLLLIFVLSEIASGCFTALIPLVLTQSFEFGVKEIAWFMSLQGACGGVVFAWIGPAMISKISKTSALKFSLFMATLGCALPLFEPIGKWIWTVAAIQALGFMLSYYVVLAILSESCEDGKRGWILSVMSSLWGLTVGIGLVACGVFVAFSNTFCIAVCIILCAVSLALCGGKSAEKRQE
;
A
#
# COMPACT_ATOMS: atom_id res chain seq x y z
N MET A 1 -6.33 -24.31 36.22
CA MET A 1 -5.14 -23.74 35.57
C MET A 1 -5.28 -23.96 34.06
N GLU A 2 -5.83 -22.98 33.34
CA GLU A 2 -5.88 -23.02 31.86
C GLU A 2 -4.45 -23.03 31.33
N LYS A 3 -4.11 -24.04 30.54
CA LYS A 3 -2.84 -24.08 29.81
C LYS A 3 -2.79 -22.84 28.93
N LYS A 4 -1.88 -21.93 29.23
CA LYS A 4 -1.51 -20.83 28.36
C LYS A 4 -1.02 -21.42 27.01
N HIS A 5 -1.93 -21.60 26.03
CA HIS A 5 -1.55 -21.98 24.70
C HIS A 5 -0.89 -20.76 24.04
N THR A 6 0.42 -20.66 24.17
CA THR A 6 1.21 -19.74 23.34
C THR A 6 1.21 -20.27 21.91
N ILE A 7 0.94 -19.39 20.94
CA ILE A 7 1.05 -19.76 19.53
C ILE A 7 2.51 -20.13 19.27
N SER A 8 2.73 -21.31 18.67
CA SER A 8 4.08 -21.76 18.35
C SER A 8 4.74 -20.78 17.36
N PRO A 9 6.01 -20.40 17.56
CA PRO A 9 6.76 -19.60 16.56
C PRO A 9 6.77 -20.24 15.17
N TRP A 10 6.79 -21.58 15.09
CA TRP A 10 6.70 -22.32 13.82
C TRP A 10 5.41 -22.04 13.04
N TYR A 11 4.35 -21.59 13.71
CA TYR A 11 3.11 -21.24 13.07
C TYR A 11 3.05 -19.74 12.71
N SER A 12 3.49 -18.86 13.61
CA SER A 12 3.35 -17.40 13.43
C SER A 12 4.42 -16.79 12.51
N VAL A 13 5.67 -17.26 12.60
CA VAL A 13 6.80 -16.70 11.85
C VAL A 13 6.58 -16.77 10.33
N PRO A 14 6.20 -17.92 9.72
CA PRO A 14 5.98 -17.96 8.28
C PRO A 14 4.81 -17.07 7.83
N LEU A 15 3.75 -16.94 8.62
CA LEU A 15 2.63 -16.05 8.30
C LEU A 15 3.04 -14.57 8.34
N LEU A 16 3.81 -14.17 9.35
CA LEU A 16 4.37 -12.81 9.41
C LEU A 16 5.40 -12.58 8.29
N GLY A 17 6.18 -13.60 7.94
CA GLY A 17 7.11 -13.55 6.82
C GLY A 17 6.40 -13.34 5.47
N VAL A 18 5.26 -13.96 5.25
CA VAL A 18 4.46 -13.73 4.02
C VAL A 18 4.01 -12.28 3.94
N LEU A 19 3.48 -11.70 5.05
CA LEU A 19 3.06 -10.30 5.09
C LEU A 19 4.24 -9.35 4.81
N PHE A 20 5.40 -9.64 5.40
CA PHE A 20 6.63 -8.87 5.15
C PHE A 20 7.01 -8.90 3.66
N PHE A 21 7.10 -10.09 3.06
CA PHE A 21 7.51 -10.22 1.66
C PHE A 21 6.47 -9.69 0.67
N HIS A 22 5.16 -9.71 0.98
CA HIS A 22 4.14 -9.07 0.15
C HIS A 22 4.38 -7.58 0.03
N LEU A 23 4.56 -6.87 1.16
CA LEU A 23 4.78 -5.43 1.15
C LEU A 23 6.17 -5.06 0.60
N LEU A 24 7.17 -5.90 0.83
CA LEU A 24 8.49 -5.74 0.22
C LEU A 24 8.39 -5.84 -1.31
N CYS A 25 7.68 -6.85 -1.83
CA CYS A 25 7.46 -7.06 -3.27
C CYS A 25 6.66 -5.90 -3.91
N GLU A 26 5.72 -5.30 -3.19
CA GLU A 26 4.98 -4.14 -3.66
C GLU A 26 5.88 -2.91 -3.79
N SER A 27 6.56 -2.55 -2.71
CA SER A 27 7.31 -1.29 -2.62
C SER A 27 8.60 -1.27 -3.43
N MET A 28 9.26 -2.43 -3.64
CA MET A 28 10.49 -2.53 -4.44
C MET A 28 10.29 -2.16 -5.91
N VAL A 29 9.06 -2.25 -6.42
CA VAL A 29 8.75 -2.02 -7.84
C VAL A 29 8.89 -0.53 -8.21
N ILE A 30 8.58 0.36 -7.29
CA ILE A 30 8.52 1.80 -7.58
C ILE A 30 9.86 2.36 -8.09
N PRO A 31 11.00 2.16 -7.40
CA PRO A 31 12.28 2.65 -7.89
C PRO A 31 12.78 1.94 -9.16
N ILE A 32 12.26 0.74 -9.47
CA ILE A 32 12.61 -0.01 -10.67
C ILE A 32 11.88 0.54 -11.89
N LEU A 33 10.57 0.81 -11.77
CA LEU A 33 9.74 1.19 -12.92
C LEU A 33 9.99 2.60 -13.44
N ALA A 34 10.36 3.54 -12.58
CA ALA A 34 10.63 4.90 -13.02
C ALA A 34 11.72 4.95 -14.11
N PRO A 35 12.92 4.36 -13.91
CA PRO A 35 14.01 4.39 -14.88
C PRO A 35 13.91 3.36 -16.01
N THR A 36 12.96 2.42 -15.96
CA THR A 36 12.79 1.40 -17.03
C THR A 36 11.56 1.62 -17.88
N MET A 37 10.58 2.33 -17.36
CA MET A 37 9.30 2.52 -18.05
C MET A 37 8.93 3.98 -18.25
N ALA A 38 9.13 4.85 -17.25
CA ALA A 38 8.68 6.25 -17.38
C ALA A 38 9.74 7.15 -18.06
N THR A 39 11.00 7.00 -17.65
CA THR A 39 12.15 7.76 -18.16
C THR A 39 13.34 6.81 -18.33
N PRO A 40 13.36 5.97 -19.40
CA PRO A 40 14.39 4.97 -19.58
C PRO A 40 15.81 5.55 -19.54
N ILE A 41 16.66 5.02 -18.67
CA ILE A 41 18.06 5.46 -18.52
C ILE A 41 18.87 5.14 -19.79
N SER A 42 18.54 4.02 -20.44
CA SER A 42 19.18 3.61 -21.68
C SER A 42 18.21 2.81 -22.55
N PRO A 43 18.45 2.73 -23.87
CA PRO A 43 17.65 1.90 -24.77
C PRO A 43 17.63 0.41 -24.39
N ALA A 44 18.68 -0.08 -23.72
CA ALA A 44 18.77 -1.47 -23.28
C ALA A 44 17.81 -1.81 -22.13
N HIS A 45 17.29 -0.81 -21.40
CA HIS A 45 16.39 -0.99 -20.28
C HIS A 45 14.98 -0.43 -20.55
N ASP A 46 14.75 0.01 -21.78
CA ASP A 46 13.46 0.56 -22.20
C ASP A 46 12.45 -0.57 -22.45
N MET A 47 11.42 -0.63 -21.64
CA MET A 47 10.32 -1.61 -21.78
C MET A 47 9.33 -1.27 -22.91
N LEU A 48 9.42 -0.07 -23.50
CA LEU A 48 8.51 0.46 -24.52
C LEU A 48 9.28 1.09 -25.68
N PRO A 49 10.26 0.40 -26.29
CA PRO A 49 11.11 1.00 -27.33
C PRO A 49 10.26 1.46 -28.51
N GLY A 50 10.48 2.71 -28.94
CA GLY A 50 9.78 3.31 -30.09
C GLY A 50 8.40 3.90 -29.77
N TRP A 51 7.92 3.83 -28.52
CA TRP A 51 6.70 4.49 -28.10
C TRP A 51 6.94 5.95 -27.67
N SER A 52 5.88 6.77 -27.66
CA SER A 52 6.00 8.16 -27.24
C SER A 52 6.21 8.28 -25.73
N ALA A 53 6.82 9.40 -25.29
CA ALA A 53 7.07 9.67 -23.88
C ALA A 53 5.78 9.69 -23.03
N GLU A 54 4.65 10.09 -23.61
CA GLU A 54 3.35 10.10 -22.96
C GLU A 54 2.88 8.66 -22.65
N ILE A 55 3.08 7.75 -23.60
CA ILE A 55 2.74 6.33 -23.42
C ILE A 55 3.62 5.70 -22.36
N HIS A 56 4.92 5.99 -22.33
CA HIS A 56 5.82 5.55 -21.26
C HIS A 56 5.30 5.93 -19.87
N LYS A 57 4.97 7.20 -19.68
CA LYS A 57 4.45 7.73 -18.43
C LYS A 57 3.09 7.12 -18.05
N PHE A 58 2.20 6.96 -19.03
CA PHE A 58 0.91 6.30 -18.81
C PHE A 58 1.07 4.84 -18.39
N CYS A 59 1.88 4.06 -19.11
CA CYS A 59 2.15 2.66 -18.78
C CYS A 59 2.82 2.52 -17.41
N TYR A 60 3.70 3.44 -17.03
CA TYR A 60 4.27 3.51 -15.69
C TYR A 60 3.18 3.63 -14.60
N GLY A 61 2.28 4.60 -14.73
CA GLY A 61 1.17 4.80 -13.79
C GLY A 61 0.25 3.57 -13.71
N VAL A 62 -0.09 2.98 -14.85
CA VAL A 62 -0.89 1.75 -14.92
C VAL A 62 -0.15 0.59 -14.23
N SER A 63 1.14 0.42 -14.48
CA SER A 63 1.94 -0.67 -13.91
C SER A 63 2.02 -0.60 -12.39
N LEU A 64 2.05 0.58 -11.82
CA LEU A 64 1.95 0.77 -10.37
C LEU A 64 0.54 0.48 -9.85
N ALA A 65 -0.49 0.92 -10.57
CA ALA A 65 -1.89 0.83 -10.14
C ALA A 65 -2.48 -0.58 -10.20
N VAL A 66 -2.02 -1.42 -11.12
CA VAL A 66 -2.58 -2.78 -11.32
C VAL A 66 -2.57 -3.60 -10.03
N TYR A 67 -1.52 -3.48 -9.21
CA TYR A 67 -1.43 -4.21 -7.93
C TYR A 67 -2.52 -3.79 -6.94
N PRO A 68 -2.62 -2.52 -6.47
CA PRO A 68 -3.62 -2.14 -5.47
C PRO A 68 -5.06 -2.29 -5.99
N VAL A 69 -5.30 -2.12 -7.29
CA VAL A 69 -6.59 -2.36 -7.92
C VAL A 69 -6.94 -3.86 -7.90
N ALA A 70 -5.99 -4.74 -8.19
CA ALA A 70 -6.21 -6.19 -8.10
C ALA A 70 -6.48 -6.63 -6.65
N VAL A 71 -5.74 -6.09 -5.67
CA VAL A 71 -6.01 -6.31 -4.24
C VAL A 71 -7.45 -5.92 -3.89
N PHE A 72 -7.90 -4.73 -4.32
CA PHE A 72 -9.25 -4.25 -4.05
C PHE A 72 -10.34 -5.25 -4.47
N PHE A 73 -10.24 -5.80 -5.67
CA PHE A 73 -11.22 -6.77 -6.18
C PHE A 73 -11.08 -8.16 -5.58
N CYS A 74 -9.84 -8.62 -5.32
CA CYS A 74 -9.58 -10.00 -4.95
C CYS A 74 -9.54 -10.26 -3.44
N ALA A 75 -9.24 -9.26 -2.61
CA ALA A 75 -9.15 -9.44 -1.17
C ALA A 75 -10.47 -9.93 -0.53
N PRO A 76 -11.65 -9.38 -0.85
CA PRO A 76 -12.91 -9.90 -0.32
C PRO A 76 -13.18 -11.35 -0.78
N ILE A 77 -12.78 -11.68 -2.02
CA ILE A 77 -12.93 -13.02 -2.60
C ILE A 77 -12.11 -14.04 -1.79
N LEU A 78 -10.82 -13.74 -1.62
CA LEU A 78 -9.90 -14.63 -0.91
C LEU A 78 -10.26 -14.74 0.57
N GLY A 79 -10.73 -13.66 1.19
CA GLY A 79 -11.26 -13.68 2.55
C GLY A 79 -12.43 -14.65 2.71
N ALA A 80 -13.47 -14.47 1.90
CA ALA A 80 -14.65 -15.34 1.91
C ALA A 80 -14.32 -16.80 1.57
N LEU A 81 -13.43 -17.01 0.60
CA LEU A 81 -12.97 -18.35 0.22
C LEU A 81 -12.22 -19.02 1.39
N SER A 82 -11.39 -18.27 2.08
CA SER A 82 -10.61 -18.73 3.24
C SER A 82 -11.52 -19.15 4.41
N ASP A 83 -12.64 -18.47 4.61
CA ASP A 83 -13.64 -18.85 5.62
C ASP A 83 -14.38 -20.12 5.23
N LYS A 84 -14.61 -20.36 3.93
CA LYS A 84 -15.37 -21.50 3.40
C LYS A 84 -14.56 -22.80 3.30
N ILE A 85 -13.40 -22.76 2.63
CA ILE A 85 -12.59 -23.96 2.35
C ILE A 85 -11.46 -24.18 3.36
N GLY A 86 -11.26 -23.19 4.24
CA GLY A 86 -10.22 -23.19 5.27
C GLY A 86 -9.03 -22.29 4.92
N ARG A 87 -8.32 -21.85 5.95
CA ARG A 87 -7.19 -20.90 5.81
C ARG A 87 -6.04 -21.49 4.99
N LYS A 88 -5.59 -22.73 5.32
CA LYS A 88 -4.40 -23.34 4.71
C LYS A 88 -4.51 -23.52 3.19
N PRO A 89 -5.57 -24.10 2.62
CA PRO A 89 -5.67 -24.26 1.17
C PRO A 89 -5.59 -22.92 0.43
N VAL A 90 -6.31 -21.89 0.92
CA VAL A 90 -6.32 -20.58 0.26
C VAL A 90 -4.96 -19.93 0.31
N LEU A 91 -4.24 -20.02 1.45
CA LEU A 91 -2.89 -19.51 1.58
C LEU A 91 -1.92 -20.20 0.61
N ILE A 92 -2.02 -21.52 0.43
CA ILE A 92 -1.18 -22.28 -0.50
C ILE A 92 -1.44 -21.83 -1.94
N TYR A 93 -2.69 -21.76 -2.38
CA TYR A 93 -3.02 -21.33 -3.76
C TYR A 93 -2.62 -19.88 -4.03
N ALA A 94 -2.85 -18.99 -3.06
CA ALA A 94 -2.48 -17.60 -3.21
C ALA A 94 -0.96 -17.43 -3.26
N LEU A 95 -0.19 -18.10 -2.38
CA LEU A 95 1.27 -18.06 -2.45
C LEU A 95 1.81 -18.66 -3.76
N ALA A 96 1.23 -19.74 -4.28
CA ALA A 96 1.59 -20.26 -5.58
C ALA A 96 1.35 -19.24 -6.70
N GLY A 97 0.22 -18.51 -6.64
CA GLY A 97 -0.05 -17.41 -7.56
C GLY A 97 0.91 -16.23 -7.40
N THR A 98 1.27 -15.86 -6.15
CA THR A 98 2.29 -14.83 -5.89
C THR A 98 3.65 -15.22 -6.46
N ILE A 99 4.07 -16.47 -6.29
CA ILE A 99 5.32 -17.00 -6.87
C ILE A 99 5.29 -16.91 -8.41
N ALA A 100 4.22 -17.40 -9.03
CA ALA A 100 4.05 -17.33 -10.48
C ALA A 100 4.04 -15.87 -10.98
N GLY A 101 3.34 -14.98 -10.28
CA GLY A 101 3.30 -13.55 -10.60
C GLY A 101 4.66 -12.86 -10.47
N SER A 102 5.43 -13.18 -9.42
CA SER A 102 6.79 -12.65 -9.25
C SER A 102 7.73 -13.15 -10.35
N ILE A 103 7.63 -14.42 -10.74
CA ILE A 103 8.39 -14.97 -11.88
C ILE A 103 7.99 -14.26 -13.18
N LEU A 104 6.70 -14.05 -13.44
CA LEU A 104 6.22 -13.32 -14.62
C LEU A 104 6.73 -11.87 -14.64
N GLN A 105 6.78 -11.19 -13.51
CA GLN A 105 7.38 -9.85 -13.42
C GLN A 105 8.87 -9.88 -13.77
N GLY A 106 9.62 -10.82 -13.19
CA GLY A 106 11.05 -10.99 -13.49
C GLY A 106 11.31 -11.31 -14.96
N LEU A 107 10.56 -12.24 -15.55
CA LEU A 107 10.66 -12.55 -16.98
C LEU A 107 10.24 -11.38 -17.85
N GLY A 108 9.17 -10.66 -17.47
CA GLY A 108 8.73 -9.44 -18.17
C GLY A 108 9.80 -8.37 -18.22
N MET A 109 10.54 -8.19 -17.12
CA MET A 109 11.71 -7.29 -17.08
C MET A 109 12.86 -7.81 -17.97
N GLU A 110 13.13 -9.11 -17.94
CA GLU A 110 14.24 -9.72 -18.70
C GLU A 110 14.06 -9.60 -20.21
N ILE A 111 12.84 -9.85 -20.70
CA ILE A 111 12.51 -9.79 -22.14
C ILE A 111 11.88 -8.45 -22.56
N LEU A 112 11.86 -7.45 -21.69
CA LEU A 112 11.26 -6.12 -21.92
C LEU A 112 9.79 -6.19 -22.34
N SER A 113 9.01 -7.10 -21.78
CA SER A 113 7.59 -7.26 -22.09
C SER A 113 6.70 -6.61 -21.02
N VAL A 114 6.15 -5.45 -21.32
CA VAL A 114 5.19 -4.74 -20.45
C VAL A 114 3.97 -5.62 -20.17
N CYS A 115 3.44 -6.32 -21.18
CA CYS A 115 2.26 -7.18 -21.00
C CYS A 115 2.53 -8.31 -19.99
N MET A 116 3.68 -8.98 -20.09
CA MET A 116 4.05 -10.04 -19.15
C MET A 116 4.26 -9.47 -17.75
N PHE A 117 4.91 -8.32 -17.63
CA PHE A 117 5.10 -7.63 -16.36
C PHE A 117 3.76 -7.27 -15.71
N LEU A 118 2.83 -6.66 -16.48
CA LEU A 118 1.48 -6.30 -15.99
C LEU A 118 0.67 -7.51 -15.55
N LEU A 119 0.72 -8.62 -16.29
CA LEU A 119 0.08 -9.88 -15.89
C LEU A 119 0.66 -10.39 -14.57
N GLY A 120 1.97 -10.34 -14.41
CA GLY A 120 2.64 -10.67 -13.14
C GLY A 120 2.18 -9.76 -12.00
N ARG A 121 2.11 -8.43 -12.24
CA ARG A 121 1.61 -7.44 -11.26
C ARG A 121 0.16 -7.72 -10.85
N ALA A 122 -0.71 -7.99 -11.82
CA ALA A 122 -2.11 -8.32 -11.57
C ALA A 122 -2.24 -9.60 -10.74
N LEU A 123 -1.44 -10.62 -11.04
CA LEU A 123 -1.48 -11.90 -10.33
C LEU A 123 -0.97 -11.74 -8.89
N VAL A 124 0.14 -11.03 -8.66
CA VAL A 124 0.64 -10.75 -7.31
C VAL A 124 -0.38 -9.94 -6.52
N GLY A 125 -0.97 -8.88 -7.10
CA GLY A 125 -2.00 -8.10 -6.45
C GLY A 125 -3.26 -8.90 -6.13
N ALA A 126 -3.72 -9.72 -7.06
CA ALA A 126 -4.87 -10.60 -6.84
C ALA A 126 -4.65 -11.58 -5.68
N THR A 127 -3.44 -12.07 -5.52
CA THR A 127 -3.09 -13.05 -4.48
C THR A 127 -2.70 -12.40 -3.15
N ALA A 128 -2.21 -11.17 -3.14
CA ALA A 128 -1.92 -10.40 -1.91
C ALA A 128 -3.17 -10.11 -1.07
N GLY A 129 -4.37 -10.22 -1.65
CA GLY A 129 -5.63 -10.14 -0.90
C GLY A 129 -5.77 -11.16 0.24
N ILE A 130 -4.85 -12.13 0.38
CA ILE A 130 -4.82 -13.07 1.53
C ILE A 130 -4.31 -12.47 2.84
N ASP A 131 -3.80 -11.25 2.86
CA ASP A 131 -3.23 -10.65 4.07
C ASP A 131 -4.25 -10.61 5.22
N GLY A 132 -5.50 -10.31 4.93
CA GLY A 132 -6.60 -10.43 5.89
C GLY A 132 -6.84 -11.85 6.39
N ALA A 133 -6.70 -12.86 5.52
CA ALA A 133 -6.82 -14.26 5.90
C ALA A 133 -5.66 -14.72 6.79
N ILE A 134 -4.45 -14.20 6.58
CA ILE A 134 -3.28 -14.42 7.43
C ILE A 134 -3.52 -13.84 8.84
N GLN A 135 -3.98 -12.59 8.91
CA GLN A 135 -4.32 -11.96 10.19
C GLN A 135 -5.38 -12.76 10.93
N ALA A 136 -6.45 -13.16 10.24
CA ALA A 136 -7.50 -14.01 10.83
C ALA A 136 -6.94 -15.35 11.32
N ALA A 137 -6.06 -16.01 10.55
CA ALA A 137 -5.45 -17.27 10.95
C ALA A 137 -4.61 -17.16 12.24
N LEU A 138 -3.93 -16.02 12.44
CA LEU A 138 -3.21 -15.73 13.68
C LEU A 138 -4.17 -15.49 14.85
N LEU A 139 -5.22 -14.67 14.64
CA LEU A 139 -6.19 -14.31 15.67
C LEU A 139 -7.05 -15.49 16.12
N ASP A 140 -7.41 -16.39 15.21
CA ASP A 140 -8.19 -17.60 15.48
C ASP A 140 -7.51 -18.53 16.51
N ARG A 141 -6.20 -18.37 16.73
CA ARG A 141 -5.41 -19.15 17.69
C ARG A 141 -5.09 -18.41 18.99
N CYS A 142 -5.45 -17.15 19.08
CA CYS A 142 -5.23 -16.38 20.29
C CYS A 142 -6.23 -16.76 21.37
N SER A 143 -5.74 -17.07 22.57
CA SER A 143 -6.57 -17.41 23.74
C SER A 143 -6.90 -16.21 24.64
N SER A 144 -6.28 -15.05 24.42
CA SER A 144 -6.51 -13.84 25.21
C SER A 144 -6.46 -12.58 24.36
N GLU A 145 -7.16 -11.52 24.81
CA GLU A 145 -7.13 -10.21 24.16
C GLU A 145 -5.70 -9.63 24.07
N LYS A 146 -4.87 -9.89 25.08
CA LYS A 146 -3.45 -9.48 25.06
C LYS A 146 -2.69 -10.13 23.90
N GLN A 147 -2.94 -11.42 23.62
CA GLN A 147 -2.34 -12.11 22.48
C GLN A 147 -2.88 -11.58 21.16
N LYS A 148 -4.19 -11.32 21.03
CA LYS A 148 -4.77 -10.72 19.82
C LYS A 148 -4.13 -9.39 19.51
N ASN A 149 -4.04 -8.49 20.49
CA ASN A 149 -3.40 -7.17 20.32
C ASN A 149 -1.93 -7.29 19.95
N PHE A 150 -1.20 -8.25 20.52
CA PHE A 150 0.19 -8.52 20.17
C PHE A 150 0.34 -8.95 18.71
N TYR A 151 -0.47 -9.93 18.25
CA TYR A 151 -0.38 -10.41 16.87
C TYR A 151 -0.91 -9.41 15.84
N LEU A 152 -1.91 -8.60 16.17
CA LEU A 152 -2.29 -7.45 15.33
C LEU A 152 -1.13 -6.47 15.18
N GLY A 153 -0.46 -6.14 16.29
CA GLY A 153 0.73 -5.28 16.23
C GLY A 153 1.87 -5.91 15.41
N ALA A 154 2.11 -7.22 15.59
CA ALA A 154 3.14 -7.95 14.86
C ALA A 154 2.87 -8.01 13.34
N THR A 155 1.60 -8.17 12.92
CA THR A 155 1.24 -8.13 11.49
C THR A 155 1.48 -6.77 10.88
N LEU A 156 1.06 -5.69 11.56
CA LEU A 156 1.30 -4.32 11.10
C LEU A 156 2.80 -4.00 11.04
N LEU A 157 3.57 -4.46 12.03
CA LEU A 157 5.02 -4.29 12.04
C LEU A 157 5.67 -5.02 10.87
N ALA A 158 5.32 -6.28 10.63
CA ALA A 158 5.87 -7.06 9.51
C ALA A 158 5.59 -6.38 8.16
N MET A 159 4.35 -5.92 7.95
CA MET A 159 3.96 -5.19 6.74
C MET A 159 4.75 -3.88 6.59
N SER A 160 4.84 -3.08 7.66
CA SER A 160 5.55 -1.81 7.63
C SER A 160 7.05 -1.98 7.34
N VAL A 161 7.69 -2.94 8.01
CA VAL A 161 9.11 -3.22 7.78
C VAL A 161 9.35 -3.74 6.36
N GLY A 162 8.44 -4.58 5.83
CA GLY A 162 8.48 -5.04 4.44
C GLY A 162 8.42 -3.87 3.46
N PHE A 163 7.47 -2.96 3.67
CA PHE A 163 7.32 -1.78 2.81
C PHE A 163 8.55 -0.85 2.84
N ILE A 164 9.16 -0.64 4.01
CA ILE A 164 10.39 0.15 4.18
C ILE A 164 11.57 -0.55 3.49
N ALA A 165 11.67 -1.86 3.64
CA ALA A 165 12.81 -2.63 3.14
C ALA A 165 12.78 -2.84 1.61
N GLY A 166 11.60 -2.80 0.97
CA GLY A 166 11.45 -3.14 -0.45
C GLY A 166 12.31 -2.29 -1.38
N PRO A 167 12.27 -0.96 -1.33
CA PRO A 167 13.10 -0.12 -2.18
C PRO A 167 14.60 -0.37 -1.96
N ALA A 168 15.04 -0.46 -0.69
CA ALA A 168 16.42 -0.77 -0.35
C ALA A 168 16.83 -2.18 -0.86
N PHE A 169 15.92 -3.17 -0.78
CA PHE A 169 16.13 -4.51 -1.32
C PHE A 169 16.35 -4.47 -2.84
N ALA A 170 15.53 -3.72 -3.58
CA ALA A 170 15.74 -3.53 -5.02
C ALA A 170 17.13 -2.94 -5.32
N ALA A 171 17.56 -1.93 -4.55
CA ALA A 171 18.84 -1.26 -4.74
C ALA A 171 20.08 -2.17 -4.52
N LEU A 172 19.93 -3.31 -3.80
CA LEU A 172 21.02 -4.29 -3.63
C LEU A 172 21.38 -5.00 -4.93
N PHE A 173 20.41 -5.19 -5.83
CA PHE A 173 20.61 -5.91 -7.07
C PHE A 173 20.90 -5.01 -8.25
N ILE A 174 20.35 -3.77 -8.24
CA ILE A 174 20.39 -2.90 -9.41
C ILE A 174 21.72 -2.13 -9.44
N ASN A 175 22.39 -2.26 -10.57
CA ASN A 175 23.51 -1.42 -10.96
C ASN A 175 23.20 -0.86 -12.35
N GLU A 176 23.17 0.47 -12.50
CA GLU A 176 22.74 1.18 -13.71
C GLU A 176 23.61 0.87 -14.93
N SER A 177 24.86 0.48 -14.72
CA SER A 177 25.80 0.09 -15.78
C SER A 177 25.78 -1.40 -16.11
N SER A 178 24.90 -2.20 -15.52
CA SER A 178 24.89 -3.65 -15.64
C SER A 178 23.81 -4.17 -16.60
N SER A 179 23.88 -5.47 -16.92
CA SER A 179 22.92 -6.16 -17.79
C SER A 179 21.49 -6.16 -17.25
N GLN A 180 20.50 -6.41 -18.11
CA GLN A 180 19.08 -6.54 -17.76
C GLN A 180 18.82 -7.56 -16.63
N LEU A 181 19.61 -8.61 -16.55
CA LEU A 181 19.48 -9.62 -15.51
C LEU A 181 19.48 -9.02 -14.09
N THR A 182 20.24 -7.94 -13.84
CA THR A 182 20.25 -7.31 -12.53
C THR A 182 18.94 -6.60 -12.19
N TRP A 183 18.19 -6.16 -13.17
CA TRP A 183 16.88 -5.50 -13.00
C TRP A 183 15.74 -6.50 -12.76
N SER A 184 15.89 -7.74 -13.26
CA SER A 184 14.92 -8.82 -13.03
C SER A 184 15.17 -9.59 -11.71
N MET A 185 16.40 -9.56 -11.18
CA MET A 185 16.81 -10.29 -9.98
C MET A 185 15.97 -10.03 -8.73
N PRO A 186 15.54 -8.81 -8.39
CA PRO A 186 14.68 -8.57 -7.23
C PRO A 186 13.40 -9.40 -7.27
N PHE A 187 12.81 -9.57 -8.45
CA PHE A 187 11.59 -10.36 -8.64
C PHE A 187 11.82 -11.86 -8.48
N PHE A 188 12.91 -12.38 -9.01
CA PHE A 188 13.28 -13.79 -8.81
C PHE A 188 13.69 -14.10 -7.36
N ALA A 189 14.37 -13.17 -6.70
CA ALA A 189 14.73 -13.31 -5.29
C ALA A 189 13.47 -13.31 -4.39
N THR A 190 12.48 -12.45 -4.66
CA THR A 190 11.19 -12.48 -3.94
C THR A 190 10.41 -13.75 -4.25
N ALA A 191 10.40 -14.24 -5.49
CA ALA A 191 9.79 -15.53 -5.83
C ALA A 191 10.43 -16.68 -5.03
N ALA A 192 11.76 -16.72 -4.92
CA ALA A 192 12.48 -17.72 -4.12
C ALA A 192 12.13 -17.63 -2.62
N ALA A 193 12.02 -16.39 -2.09
CA ALA A 193 11.57 -16.17 -0.71
C ALA A 193 10.14 -16.68 -0.48
N PHE A 194 9.21 -16.46 -1.40
CA PHE A 194 7.86 -17.01 -1.31
C PHE A 194 7.82 -18.53 -1.44
N VAL A 195 8.67 -19.15 -2.25
CA VAL A 195 8.81 -20.62 -2.28
C VAL A 195 9.25 -21.15 -0.92
N LEU A 196 10.22 -20.51 -0.28
CA LEU A 196 10.67 -20.87 1.07
C LEU A 196 9.52 -20.71 2.08
N MET A 197 8.81 -19.59 2.05
CA MET A 197 7.66 -19.33 2.95
C MET A 197 6.55 -20.36 2.73
N LEU A 198 6.25 -20.72 1.48
CA LEU A 198 5.28 -21.76 1.14
C LEU A 198 5.69 -23.11 1.71
N ALA A 199 6.96 -23.52 1.54
CA ALA A 199 7.47 -24.79 2.05
C ALA A 199 7.37 -24.87 3.59
N ILE A 200 7.71 -23.78 4.30
CA ILE A 200 7.59 -23.70 5.76
C ILE A 200 6.11 -23.71 6.17
N LEU A 201 5.24 -22.95 5.48
CA LEU A 201 3.82 -22.87 5.79
C LEU A 201 3.10 -24.21 5.63
N VAL A 202 3.39 -24.95 4.56
CA VAL A 202 2.83 -26.29 4.33
C VAL A 202 3.15 -27.23 5.48
N LYS A 203 4.37 -27.17 6.04
CA LYS A 203 4.81 -27.99 7.17
C LYS A 203 4.28 -27.49 8.54
N SER A 204 4.19 -26.18 8.71
CA SER A 204 3.84 -25.57 10.01
C SER A 204 2.34 -25.48 10.28
N MET A 205 1.51 -25.36 9.23
CA MET A 205 0.07 -25.28 9.39
C MET A 205 -0.57 -26.69 9.46
N PRO A 206 -1.36 -27.00 10.50
CA PRO A 206 -2.08 -28.25 10.57
C PRO A 206 -3.18 -28.31 9.50
N GLU A 207 -3.43 -29.51 8.96
CA GLU A 207 -4.42 -29.76 7.91
C GLU A 207 -5.87 -29.44 8.32
N LYS A 208 -6.18 -29.58 9.61
CA LYS A 208 -7.51 -29.35 10.17
C LYS A 208 -7.59 -27.98 10.85
N MET A 209 -7.67 -26.92 10.08
CA MET A 209 -8.28 -25.71 10.61
C MET A 209 -9.80 -25.84 10.50
N ARG A 210 -10.49 -25.53 11.61
CA ARG A 210 -11.93 -25.65 11.77
C ARG A 210 -12.66 -25.06 10.57
N LYS A 211 -13.39 -25.90 9.82
CA LYS A 211 -14.32 -25.43 8.82
C LYS A 211 -15.39 -24.63 9.55
N ILE A 212 -15.31 -23.32 9.51
CA ILE A 212 -16.44 -22.48 9.87
C ILE A 212 -17.43 -22.68 8.73
N ARG A 213 -18.48 -23.48 8.95
CA ARG A 213 -19.60 -23.64 8.03
C ARG A 213 -20.39 -22.32 8.04
N GLY A 214 -20.00 -21.39 7.20
CA GLY A 214 -20.84 -20.28 6.80
C GLY A 214 -21.51 -20.63 5.49
N GLU A 215 -22.83 -20.43 5.37
CA GLU A 215 -23.47 -20.33 4.06
C GLU A 215 -22.68 -19.31 3.23
N LEU A 216 -22.52 -19.59 1.93
CA LEU A 216 -22.06 -18.57 0.98
C LEU A 216 -23.11 -17.44 1.05
N ALA A 217 -22.90 -16.44 1.85
CA ALA A 217 -23.50 -15.14 1.60
C ALA A 217 -23.26 -14.86 0.11
N HIS A 218 -24.31 -14.54 -0.63
CA HIS A 218 -24.24 -14.29 -2.05
C HIS A 218 -22.99 -13.47 -2.35
N PHE A 219 -22.04 -14.09 -3.05
CA PHE A 219 -20.73 -13.52 -3.31
C PHE A 219 -20.93 -12.27 -4.16
N ASN A 220 -20.97 -11.12 -3.52
CA ASN A 220 -21.06 -9.84 -4.18
C ASN A 220 -19.66 -9.22 -4.26
N TRP A 221 -19.00 -9.37 -5.41
CA TRP A 221 -17.68 -8.77 -5.68
C TRP A 221 -17.69 -7.23 -5.59
N LEU A 222 -18.90 -6.62 -5.61
CA LEU A 222 -19.13 -5.20 -5.32
C LEU A 222 -19.50 -4.95 -3.85
N ALA A 223 -19.43 -5.93 -2.97
CA ALA A 223 -19.83 -5.77 -1.57
C ALA A 223 -19.04 -4.62 -0.89
N GLY A 224 -17.74 -4.50 -1.17
CA GLY A 224 -16.93 -3.37 -0.68
C GLY A 224 -17.46 -2.00 -1.14
N LEU A 225 -17.93 -1.88 -2.38
CA LEU A 225 -18.58 -0.65 -2.87
C LEU A 225 -19.97 -0.44 -2.24
N GLY A 226 -20.75 -1.52 -2.09
CA GLY A 226 -22.04 -1.49 -1.39
C GLY A 226 -21.88 -1.01 0.06
N ASP A 227 -20.87 -1.51 0.74
CA ASP A 227 -20.54 -1.15 2.11
C ASP A 227 -20.14 0.33 2.24
N ILE A 228 -19.34 0.85 1.31
CA ILE A 228 -19.00 2.27 1.22
C ILE A 228 -20.27 3.13 1.03
N LEU A 229 -21.22 2.67 0.21
CA LEU A 229 -22.48 3.36 -0.01
C LEU A 229 -23.36 3.41 1.25
N THR A 230 -23.32 2.37 2.10
CA THR A 230 -24.05 2.35 3.38
C THR A 230 -23.49 3.35 4.40
N LEU A 231 -22.18 3.62 4.38
CA LEU A 231 -21.53 4.62 5.23
C LEU A 231 -21.99 6.08 4.90
N ARG A 232 -22.55 6.33 3.71
CA ARG A 232 -22.96 7.68 3.28
C ARG A 232 -24.16 8.27 4.04
N ARG A 233 -24.76 7.59 4.99
CA ARG A 233 -25.99 8.04 5.70
C ARG A 233 -25.83 9.35 6.47
N SER A 234 -24.65 9.64 7.03
CA SER A 234 -24.37 10.87 7.78
C SER A 234 -23.61 11.89 6.93
N LYS A 235 -24.02 13.17 6.98
CA LYS A 235 -23.28 14.28 6.32
C LYS A 235 -21.82 14.36 6.79
N LYS A 236 -21.57 14.09 8.08
CA LYS A 236 -20.23 14.07 8.69
C LYS A 236 -19.37 12.94 8.08
N ILE A 237 -19.90 11.72 8.03
CA ILE A 237 -19.19 10.56 7.48
C ILE A 237 -18.93 10.77 5.98
N ARG A 238 -19.92 11.21 5.21
CA ARG A 238 -19.75 11.49 3.78
C ARG A 238 -18.64 12.52 3.52
N ARG A 239 -18.53 13.54 4.34
CA ARG A 239 -17.48 14.55 4.25
C ARG A 239 -16.10 13.96 4.57
N LEU A 240 -15.99 13.14 5.63
CA LEU A 240 -14.73 12.45 5.97
C LEU A 240 -14.30 11.47 4.88
N LEU A 241 -15.23 10.72 4.30
CA LEU A 241 -14.92 9.84 3.16
C LEU A 241 -14.45 10.62 1.93
N LEU A 242 -15.05 11.80 1.66
CA LEU A 242 -14.59 12.65 0.56
C LEU A 242 -13.18 13.19 0.81
N ILE A 243 -12.88 13.65 2.03
CA ILE A 243 -11.54 14.07 2.42
C ILE A 243 -10.55 12.91 2.23
N PHE A 244 -10.90 11.72 2.69
CA PHE A 244 -10.08 10.52 2.53
C PHE A 244 -9.82 10.22 1.05
N VAL A 245 -10.86 10.15 0.23
CA VAL A 245 -10.73 9.85 -1.21
C VAL A 245 -9.81 10.86 -1.90
N LEU A 246 -10.00 12.15 -1.67
CA LEU A 246 -9.18 13.19 -2.31
C LEU A 246 -7.72 13.14 -1.83
N SER A 247 -7.49 12.95 -0.53
CA SER A 247 -6.14 12.88 0.03
C SER A 247 -5.41 11.62 -0.43
N GLU A 248 -6.09 10.46 -0.54
CA GLU A 248 -5.46 9.22 -0.98
C GLU A 248 -5.21 9.18 -2.50
N ILE A 249 -6.07 9.81 -3.30
CA ILE A 249 -5.76 10.04 -4.73
C ILE A 249 -4.51 10.91 -4.87
N ALA A 250 -4.39 11.99 -4.09
CA ALA A 250 -3.21 12.84 -4.09
C ALA A 250 -1.96 12.06 -3.61
N SER A 251 -2.09 11.23 -2.58
CA SER A 251 -1.03 10.36 -2.06
C SER A 251 -0.52 9.39 -3.13
N GLY A 252 -1.42 8.66 -3.80
CA GLY A 252 -1.06 7.75 -4.89
C GLY A 252 -0.42 8.47 -6.07
N CYS A 253 -1.00 9.59 -6.48
CA CYS A 253 -0.45 10.43 -7.56
C CYS A 253 0.96 10.91 -7.23
N PHE A 254 1.19 11.41 -6.02
CA PHE A 254 2.49 11.89 -5.60
C PHE A 254 3.52 10.75 -5.40
N THR A 255 3.09 9.60 -4.95
CA THR A 255 3.96 8.42 -4.81
C THR A 255 4.56 7.98 -6.15
N ALA A 256 3.77 8.04 -7.23
CA ALA A 256 4.28 7.77 -8.58
C ALA A 256 5.10 8.94 -9.14
N LEU A 257 4.77 10.17 -8.78
CA LEU A 257 5.42 11.37 -9.28
C LEU A 257 6.82 11.59 -8.73
N ILE A 258 7.02 11.36 -7.42
CA ILE A 258 8.25 11.76 -6.73
C ILE A 258 9.52 11.10 -7.31
N PRO A 259 9.54 9.80 -7.70
CA PRO A 259 10.70 9.22 -8.36
C PRO A 259 11.06 9.93 -9.67
N LEU A 260 10.06 10.38 -10.45
CA LEU A 260 10.28 11.09 -11.71
C LEU A 260 10.89 12.48 -11.47
N VAL A 261 10.40 13.19 -10.46
CA VAL A 261 10.96 14.50 -10.08
C VAL A 261 12.40 14.34 -9.58
N LEU A 262 12.66 13.32 -8.73
CA LEU A 262 14.01 13.05 -8.22
C LEU A 262 14.99 12.73 -9.34
N THR A 263 14.57 11.93 -10.33
CA THR A 263 15.42 11.62 -11.49
C THR A 263 15.66 12.86 -12.38
N GLN A 264 14.59 13.60 -12.72
CA GLN A 264 14.68 14.66 -13.74
C GLN A 264 15.22 15.98 -13.21
N SER A 265 14.89 16.34 -11.96
CA SER A 265 15.25 17.65 -11.39
C SER A 265 16.42 17.57 -10.40
N PHE A 266 16.72 16.39 -9.85
CA PHE A 266 17.76 16.19 -8.85
C PHE A 266 18.84 15.19 -9.28
N GLU A 267 18.73 14.63 -10.50
CA GLU A 267 19.67 13.66 -11.06
C GLU A 267 19.90 12.42 -10.18
N PHE A 268 18.87 12.02 -9.39
CA PHE A 268 18.95 10.86 -8.53
C PHE A 268 18.94 9.58 -9.38
N GLY A 269 19.89 8.69 -9.08
CA GLY A 269 19.87 7.33 -9.59
C GLY A 269 18.90 6.43 -8.81
N VAL A 270 18.80 5.17 -9.23
CA VAL A 270 17.89 4.19 -8.63
C VAL A 270 18.15 4.01 -7.14
N LYS A 271 19.43 4.02 -6.72
CA LYS A 271 19.82 3.83 -5.31
C LYS A 271 19.36 4.99 -4.43
N GLU A 272 19.53 6.22 -4.88
CA GLU A 272 19.10 7.42 -4.14
C GLU A 272 17.58 7.45 -4.02
N ILE A 273 16.85 7.12 -5.10
CA ILE A 273 15.38 7.00 -5.08
C ILE A 273 14.94 5.92 -4.11
N ALA A 274 15.59 4.76 -4.13
CA ALA A 274 15.28 3.67 -3.21
C ALA A 274 15.49 4.07 -1.74
N TRP A 275 16.60 4.75 -1.42
CA TRP A 275 16.85 5.27 -0.08
C TRP A 275 15.86 6.34 0.33
N PHE A 276 15.48 7.24 -0.59
CA PHE A 276 14.44 8.25 -0.33
C PHE A 276 13.10 7.60 0.03
N MET A 277 12.68 6.59 -0.73
CA MET A 277 11.43 5.88 -0.47
C MET A 277 11.49 5.04 0.82
N SER A 278 12.62 4.42 1.12
CA SER A 278 12.82 3.72 2.39
C SER A 278 12.76 4.68 3.58
N LEU A 279 13.34 5.88 3.46
CA LEU A 279 13.22 6.94 4.47
C LEU A 279 11.76 7.39 4.65
N GLN A 280 11.03 7.60 3.55
CA GLN A 280 9.61 7.95 3.59
C GLN A 280 8.79 6.87 4.31
N GLY A 281 9.03 5.60 4.00
CA GLY A 281 8.41 4.47 4.69
C GLY A 281 8.75 4.42 6.18
N ALA A 282 10.01 4.63 6.55
CA ALA A 282 10.45 4.68 7.95
C ALA A 282 9.78 5.83 8.73
N CYS A 283 9.72 7.03 8.13
CA CYS A 283 8.98 8.16 8.71
C CYS A 283 7.49 7.82 8.88
N GLY A 284 6.86 7.14 7.91
CA GLY A 284 5.49 6.65 8.00
C GLY A 284 5.29 5.67 9.16
N GLY A 285 6.22 4.74 9.34
CA GLY A 285 6.22 3.82 10.50
C GLY A 285 6.27 4.57 11.84
N VAL A 286 7.09 5.60 11.96
CA VAL A 286 7.14 6.48 13.14
C VAL A 286 5.81 7.22 13.36
N VAL A 287 5.19 7.69 12.27
CA VAL A 287 3.87 8.34 12.34
C VAL A 287 2.81 7.39 12.89
N PHE A 288 2.74 6.16 12.39
CA PHE A 288 1.74 5.19 12.86
C PHE A 288 2.00 4.69 14.29
N ALA A 289 3.28 4.47 14.66
CA ALA A 289 3.63 3.89 15.95
C ALA A 289 3.57 4.90 17.10
N TRP A 290 3.97 6.15 16.87
CA TRP A 290 4.17 7.12 17.94
C TRP A 290 3.48 8.46 17.71
N ILE A 291 3.66 9.10 16.55
CA ILE A 291 3.17 10.47 16.32
C ILE A 291 1.64 10.49 16.27
N GLY A 292 1.02 9.58 15.51
CA GLY A 292 -0.43 9.51 15.38
C GLY A 292 -1.13 9.30 16.72
N PRO A 293 -0.82 8.23 17.49
CA PRO A 293 -1.39 8.01 18.83
C PRO A 293 -1.16 9.18 19.79
N ALA A 294 0.07 9.72 19.84
CA ALA A 294 0.40 10.85 20.72
C ALA A 294 -0.36 12.12 20.33
N MET A 295 -0.58 12.33 19.04
CA MET A 295 -1.25 13.53 18.55
C MET A 295 -2.75 13.50 18.84
N ILE A 296 -3.43 12.40 18.56
CA ILE A 296 -4.88 12.27 18.83
C ILE A 296 -5.21 12.22 20.32
N SER A 297 -4.24 11.90 21.18
CA SER A 297 -4.41 11.96 22.65
C SER A 297 -4.27 13.37 23.24
N LYS A 298 -3.54 14.27 22.55
CA LYS A 298 -3.21 15.62 23.07
C LYS A 298 -4.04 16.73 22.42
N ILE A 299 -4.45 16.55 21.16
CA ILE A 299 -5.22 17.57 20.42
C ILE A 299 -6.48 16.96 19.80
N SER A 300 -7.43 17.81 19.42
CA SER A 300 -8.63 17.32 18.74
C SER A 300 -8.30 16.64 17.42
N LYS A 301 -9.01 15.55 17.11
CA LYS A 301 -8.83 14.81 15.84
C LYS A 301 -9.02 15.69 14.61
N THR A 302 -9.94 16.66 14.70
CA THR A 302 -10.14 17.64 13.62
C THR A 302 -8.92 18.54 13.43
N SER A 303 -8.26 18.97 14.51
CA SER A 303 -7.01 19.75 14.44
C SER A 303 -5.85 18.91 13.93
N ALA A 304 -5.76 17.64 14.36
CA ALA A 304 -4.77 16.70 13.84
C ALA A 304 -4.94 16.46 12.34
N LEU A 305 -6.19 16.31 11.86
CA LEU A 305 -6.50 16.14 10.43
C LEU A 305 -6.15 17.40 9.62
N LYS A 306 -6.46 18.60 10.13
CA LYS A 306 -6.06 19.85 9.48
C LYS A 306 -4.54 19.99 9.37
N PHE A 307 -3.83 19.68 10.45
CA PHE A 307 -2.38 19.70 10.46
C PHE A 307 -1.80 18.73 9.44
N SER A 308 -2.28 17.48 9.40
CA SER A 308 -1.78 16.47 8.46
C SER A 308 -2.03 16.88 6.99
N LEU A 309 -3.22 17.39 6.66
CA LEU A 309 -3.53 17.85 5.31
C LEU A 309 -2.73 19.10 4.91
N PHE A 310 -2.42 19.98 5.86
CA PHE A 310 -1.51 21.10 5.64
C PHE A 310 -0.08 20.58 5.33
N MET A 311 0.41 19.62 6.10
CA MET A 311 1.72 18.98 5.83
C MET A 311 1.73 18.25 4.48
N ALA A 312 0.64 17.57 4.09
CA ALA A 312 0.51 16.95 2.78
C ALA A 312 0.60 17.99 1.65
N THR A 313 -0.12 19.12 1.79
CA THR A 313 -0.07 20.22 0.83
C THR A 313 1.34 20.80 0.71
N LEU A 314 2.00 21.04 1.84
CA LEU A 314 3.36 21.55 1.90
C LEU A 314 4.35 20.55 1.25
N GLY A 315 4.25 19.27 1.61
CA GLY A 315 5.11 18.23 1.06
C GLY A 315 4.98 18.07 -0.46
N CYS A 316 3.77 18.27 -1.00
CA CYS A 316 3.56 18.31 -2.44
C CYS A 316 4.15 19.57 -3.10
N ALA A 317 4.16 20.72 -2.41
CA ALA A 317 4.63 21.98 -2.97
C ALA A 317 6.16 22.11 -2.95
N LEU A 318 6.83 21.54 -1.95
CA LEU A 318 8.28 21.70 -1.76
C LEU A 318 9.13 21.33 -2.99
N PRO A 319 8.85 20.27 -3.75
CA PRO A 319 9.63 19.93 -4.95
C PRO A 319 9.57 20.98 -6.07
N LEU A 320 8.67 21.97 -6.00
CA LEU A 320 8.63 23.09 -6.96
C LEU A 320 9.71 24.13 -6.69
N PHE A 321 10.33 24.12 -5.52
CA PHE A 321 11.37 25.07 -5.18
C PHE A 321 12.75 24.49 -5.54
N GLU A 322 13.28 24.88 -6.71
CA GLU A 322 14.61 24.46 -7.18
C GLU A 322 15.74 24.65 -6.14
N PRO A 323 15.76 25.74 -5.31
CA PRO A 323 16.78 25.92 -4.29
C PRO A 323 16.79 24.88 -3.18
N ILE A 324 15.81 23.93 -3.14
CA ILE A 324 15.70 22.95 -2.06
C ILE A 324 16.96 22.04 -1.97
N GLY A 325 17.64 21.76 -3.11
CA GLY A 325 18.89 21.03 -3.12
C GLY A 325 18.88 19.77 -2.23
N LYS A 326 19.85 19.66 -1.32
CA LYS A 326 19.95 18.52 -0.40
C LYS A 326 18.77 18.40 0.59
N TRP A 327 18.01 19.47 0.80
CA TRP A 327 16.82 19.46 1.65
C TRP A 327 15.64 18.67 1.08
N ILE A 328 15.74 18.20 -0.18
CA ILE A 328 14.73 17.33 -0.80
C ILE A 328 14.41 16.09 0.08
N TRP A 329 15.39 15.60 0.84
CA TRP A 329 15.19 14.48 1.76
C TRP A 329 14.17 14.77 2.87
N THR A 330 13.98 16.05 3.24
CA THR A 330 12.96 16.44 4.24
C THR A 330 11.54 16.25 3.71
N VAL A 331 11.36 16.25 2.39
CA VAL A 331 10.07 16.00 1.75
C VAL A 331 9.55 14.61 2.12
N ALA A 332 10.42 13.61 2.27
CA ALA A 332 10.03 12.27 2.70
C ALA A 332 9.33 12.28 4.08
N ALA A 333 9.90 13.02 5.05
CA ALA A 333 9.31 13.15 6.39
C ALA A 333 8.03 13.99 6.41
N ILE A 334 8.02 15.12 5.68
CA ILE A 334 6.85 16.01 5.60
C ILE A 334 5.67 15.29 4.93
N GLN A 335 5.93 14.49 3.90
CA GLN A 335 4.91 13.69 3.26
C GLN A 335 4.36 12.58 4.14
N ALA A 336 5.24 11.87 4.87
CA ALA A 336 4.80 10.87 5.83
C ALA A 336 3.89 11.51 6.90
N LEU A 337 4.28 12.69 7.44
CA LEU A 337 3.42 13.46 8.35
C LEU A 337 2.12 13.93 7.69
N GLY A 338 2.13 14.21 6.41
CA GLY A 338 0.92 14.58 5.67
C GLY A 338 0.00 13.39 5.44
N PHE A 339 0.39 12.49 4.57
CA PHE A 339 -0.50 11.43 4.09
C PHE A 339 -0.74 10.32 5.10
N MET A 340 0.30 9.80 5.76
CA MET A 340 0.13 8.70 6.73
C MET A 340 -0.63 9.13 7.98
N LEU A 341 -0.39 10.36 8.45
CA LEU A 341 -1.13 10.90 9.59
C LEU A 341 -2.60 11.20 9.23
N SER A 342 -2.89 11.70 8.01
CA SER A 342 -4.27 11.93 7.56
C SER A 342 -5.04 10.62 7.49
N TYR A 343 -4.44 9.57 6.91
CA TYR A 343 -5.00 8.22 6.90
C TYR A 343 -5.32 7.72 8.32
N TYR A 344 -4.32 7.80 9.22
CA TYR A 344 -4.48 7.38 10.62
C TYR A 344 -5.62 8.10 11.34
N VAL A 345 -5.68 9.43 11.21
CA VAL A 345 -6.68 10.25 11.90
C VAL A 345 -8.09 10.00 11.35
N VAL A 346 -8.25 9.90 10.02
CA VAL A 346 -9.56 9.57 9.43
C VAL A 346 -10.03 8.20 9.88
N LEU A 347 -9.13 7.21 9.89
CA LEU A 347 -9.43 5.86 10.37
C LEU A 347 -9.87 5.86 11.84
N ALA A 348 -9.18 6.63 12.70
CA ALA A 348 -9.53 6.78 14.10
C ALA A 348 -10.92 7.42 14.28
N ILE A 349 -11.25 8.47 13.51
CA ILE A 349 -12.57 9.13 13.58
C ILE A 349 -13.68 8.18 13.13
N LEU A 350 -13.48 7.45 12.04
CA LEU A 350 -14.48 6.55 11.48
C LEU A 350 -14.69 5.32 12.38
N SER A 351 -13.62 4.76 12.94
CA SER A 351 -13.72 3.60 13.84
C SER A 351 -14.51 3.91 15.13
N GLU A 352 -14.43 5.13 15.65
CA GLU A 352 -15.23 5.59 16.81
C GLU A 352 -16.68 5.96 16.46
N SER A 353 -16.93 6.29 15.20
CA SER A 353 -18.27 6.63 14.73
C SER A 353 -19.14 5.40 14.46
N CYS A 354 -18.58 4.20 14.60
CA CYS A 354 -19.28 2.94 14.40
C CYS A 354 -19.70 2.31 15.71
N GLU A 355 -20.84 1.60 15.69
CA GLU A 355 -21.34 0.79 16.80
C GLU A 355 -20.30 -0.27 17.22
N ASP A 356 -20.30 -0.60 18.51
CA ASP A 356 -19.45 -1.66 19.04
C ASP A 356 -19.73 -2.98 18.29
N GLY A 357 -18.66 -3.63 17.83
CA GLY A 357 -18.72 -4.85 17.00
C GLY A 357 -18.53 -4.62 15.50
N LYS A 358 -18.70 -3.40 14.97
CA LYS A 358 -18.50 -3.09 13.53
C LYS A 358 -17.13 -2.49 13.22
N ARG A 359 -16.23 -2.35 14.20
CA ARG A 359 -14.90 -1.76 14.01
C ARG A 359 -14.05 -2.51 13.00
N GLY A 360 -14.04 -3.85 13.06
CA GLY A 360 -13.31 -4.67 12.09
C GLY A 360 -13.83 -4.51 10.66
N TRP A 361 -15.15 -4.40 10.50
CA TRP A 361 -15.78 -4.16 9.20
C TRP A 361 -15.34 -2.80 8.60
N ILE A 362 -15.35 -1.70 9.39
CA ILE A 362 -14.94 -0.39 8.88
C ILE A 362 -13.45 -0.35 8.50
N LEU A 363 -12.59 -1.04 9.26
CA LEU A 363 -11.17 -1.16 8.93
C LEU A 363 -10.97 -1.85 7.58
N SER A 364 -11.71 -2.93 7.32
CA SER A 364 -11.68 -3.65 6.04
C SER A 364 -12.16 -2.78 4.87
N VAL A 365 -13.29 -2.06 5.06
CA VAL A 365 -13.82 -1.14 4.04
C VAL A 365 -12.84 -0.02 3.74
N MET A 366 -12.20 0.55 4.75
CA MET A 366 -11.22 1.63 4.57
C MET A 366 -9.95 1.15 3.88
N SER A 367 -9.48 -0.06 4.19
CA SER A 367 -8.34 -0.68 3.50
C SER A 367 -8.64 -0.91 2.01
N SER A 368 -9.85 -1.41 1.70
CA SER A 368 -10.28 -1.57 0.30
C SER A 368 -10.39 -0.23 -0.42
N LEU A 369 -11.01 0.78 0.23
CA LEU A 369 -11.12 2.12 -0.34
C LEU A 369 -9.76 2.76 -0.59
N TRP A 370 -8.80 2.55 0.31
CA TRP A 370 -7.41 2.98 0.15
C TRP A 370 -6.79 2.39 -1.13
N GLY A 371 -6.86 1.08 -1.33
CA GLY A 371 -6.31 0.43 -2.52
C GLY A 371 -6.89 0.99 -3.83
N LEU A 372 -8.22 1.21 -3.87
CA LEU A 372 -8.88 1.80 -5.04
C LEU A 372 -8.45 3.25 -5.28
N THR A 373 -8.45 4.09 -4.24
CA THR A 373 -8.15 5.52 -4.37
C THR A 373 -6.69 5.78 -4.70
N VAL A 374 -5.76 5.05 -4.05
CA VAL A 374 -4.34 5.10 -4.40
C VAL A 374 -4.13 4.62 -5.84
N GLY A 375 -4.78 3.51 -6.24
CA GLY A 375 -4.71 3.02 -7.62
C GLY A 375 -5.17 4.06 -8.65
N ILE A 376 -6.27 4.78 -8.39
CA ILE A 376 -6.73 5.90 -9.23
C ILE A 376 -5.65 7.00 -9.28
N GLY A 377 -5.05 7.35 -8.15
CA GLY A 377 -3.99 8.36 -8.09
C GLY A 377 -2.74 7.97 -8.89
N LEU A 378 -2.33 6.71 -8.84
CA LEU A 378 -1.20 6.18 -9.61
C LEU A 378 -1.45 6.27 -11.13
N VAL A 379 -2.64 5.90 -11.62
CA VAL A 379 -3.01 6.07 -13.03
C VAL A 379 -3.08 7.54 -13.40
N ALA A 380 -3.71 8.36 -12.54
CA ALA A 380 -3.83 9.80 -12.77
C ALA A 380 -2.47 10.47 -12.89
N CYS A 381 -1.47 10.05 -12.10
CA CYS A 381 -0.09 10.51 -12.25
C CYS A 381 0.43 10.24 -13.66
N GLY A 382 0.29 9.01 -14.18
CA GLY A 382 0.74 8.65 -15.53
C GLY A 382 0.14 9.56 -16.62
N VAL A 383 -1.13 9.93 -16.47
CA VAL A 383 -1.82 10.87 -17.39
C VAL A 383 -1.32 12.30 -17.19
N PHE A 384 -1.22 12.78 -15.96
CA PHE A 384 -0.90 14.20 -15.69
C PHE A 384 0.57 14.54 -15.97
N VAL A 385 1.49 13.62 -15.69
CA VAL A 385 2.91 13.78 -15.96
C VAL A 385 3.18 13.81 -17.49
N ALA A 386 2.28 13.26 -18.31
CA ALA A 386 2.36 13.42 -19.76
C ALA A 386 2.33 14.90 -20.19
N PHE A 387 1.58 15.75 -19.47
CA PHE A 387 1.59 17.20 -19.70
C PHE A 387 2.83 17.86 -19.09
N SER A 388 3.05 17.74 -17.80
CA SER A 388 4.27 18.14 -17.10
C SER A 388 4.27 17.67 -15.64
N ASN A 389 5.46 17.53 -15.02
CA ASN A 389 5.59 17.26 -13.59
C ASN A 389 4.94 18.37 -12.75
N THR A 390 5.14 19.65 -13.16
CA THR A 390 4.55 20.81 -12.48
C THR A 390 3.03 20.76 -12.47
N PHE A 391 2.41 20.38 -13.59
CA PHE A 391 0.96 20.19 -13.66
C PHE A 391 0.48 19.10 -12.69
N CYS A 392 1.17 17.97 -12.67
CA CYS A 392 0.86 16.86 -11.76
C CYS A 392 0.99 17.30 -10.28
N ILE A 393 2.06 18.03 -9.93
CA ILE A 393 2.25 18.60 -8.59
C ILE A 393 1.09 19.55 -8.23
N ALA A 394 0.71 20.44 -9.15
CA ALA A 394 -0.40 21.37 -8.93
C ALA A 394 -1.71 20.65 -8.63
N VAL A 395 -2.01 19.56 -9.34
CA VAL A 395 -3.20 18.73 -9.06
C VAL A 395 -3.11 18.12 -7.66
N CYS A 396 -1.97 17.57 -7.24
CA CYS A 396 -1.79 17.03 -5.88
C CYS A 396 -2.02 18.12 -4.82
N ILE A 397 -1.46 19.31 -5.02
CA ILE A 397 -1.65 20.46 -4.12
C ILE A 397 -3.14 20.83 -4.03
N ILE A 398 -3.84 20.93 -5.17
CA ILE A 398 -5.26 21.27 -5.21
C ILE A 398 -6.10 20.23 -4.47
N LEU A 399 -5.85 18.94 -4.68
CA LEU A 399 -6.59 17.87 -3.99
C LEU A 399 -6.38 17.93 -2.47
N CYS A 400 -5.15 18.15 -2.01
CA CYS A 400 -4.82 18.30 -0.59
C CYS A 400 -5.45 19.59 -0.01
N ALA A 401 -5.37 20.71 -0.70
CA ALA A 401 -5.94 21.98 -0.28
C ALA A 401 -7.47 21.93 -0.21
N VAL A 402 -8.14 21.29 -1.17
CA VAL A 402 -9.60 21.07 -1.12
C VAL A 402 -9.96 20.18 0.07
N SER A 403 -9.18 19.13 0.34
CA SER A 403 -9.36 18.26 1.52
C SER A 403 -9.24 19.07 2.81
N LEU A 404 -8.27 19.97 2.89
CA LEU A 404 -8.05 20.87 4.03
C LEU A 404 -9.22 21.87 4.18
N ALA A 405 -9.68 22.47 3.11
CA ALA A 405 -10.83 23.39 3.10
C ALA A 405 -12.12 22.68 3.54
N LEU A 406 -12.32 21.44 3.10
CA LEU A 406 -13.40 20.61 3.58
C LEU A 406 -13.35 20.37 5.10
N CYS A 407 -12.18 20.30 5.74
CA CYS A 407 -12.06 20.24 7.19
C CYS A 407 -12.45 21.55 7.90
N GLY A 408 -12.35 22.69 7.23
CA GLY A 408 -12.60 24.02 7.81
C GLY A 408 -14.06 24.45 7.86
N GLY A 409 -14.95 23.83 7.06
CA GLY A 409 -16.37 24.19 7.04
C GLY A 409 -17.01 23.91 8.40
N LYS A 410 -17.65 24.93 8.98
CA LYS A 410 -18.27 24.94 10.32
C LYS A 410 -19.02 23.64 10.57
N SER A 411 -18.43 22.74 11.32
CA SER A 411 -19.15 21.67 11.98
C SER A 411 -20.11 22.32 12.95
N ALA A 412 -21.38 21.94 12.89
CA ALA A 412 -22.41 22.39 13.83
C ALA A 412 -22.12 21.79 15.22
N GLU A 413 -21.06 22.25 15.85
CA GLU A 413 -20.63 21.90 17.22
C GLU A 413 -21.25 22.86 18.26
N LYS A 414 -22.11 23.79 17.79
CA LYS A 414 -22.91 24.65 18.66
C LYS A 414 -24.38 24.25 18.65
N ARG A 415 -24.72 23.10 19.21
CA ARG A 415 -26.05 22.72 19.71
C ARG A 415 -25.95 21.41 20.51
N GLN A 416 -25.25 21.43 21.60
CA GLN A 416 -25.44 20.59 22.78
C GLN A 416 -24.57 21.19 23.91
N GLU A 417 -24.93 22.33 24.40
CA GLU A 417 -24.87 22.79 25.78
C GLU A 417 -26.28 22.99 26.28
#